data_68ed43da65a0f99d773eae66100a5866
#
_entry.id   68ed43da65a0f99d773eae66100a5866
#
_cell.length_a   1.000
_cell.length_b   1.000
_cell.length_c   1.000
_cell.angle_alpha   90.00
_cell.angle_beta   90.00
_cell.angle_gamma   90.00
#
_symmetry.space_group_name_H-M   'P 1'
#
loop_
_entity.id
_entity.type
_entity.pdbx_description
1 polymer ?
#
loop_
_entity_poly.entity_id
_entity_poly.type
_entity_poly.pdbx_seq_one_letter_code
_entity_poly.pdbx_strand_id
1 'polypeptide(L)'
;MDLAALPWVASYALGVPPTFDVPEGTLTDLLETSVRTYRTGTALEFFGAATSYRELGDAVDRAAAGLRALGIRAGDRVALVLPNCPQHIIAFYAVLRLGAIVVEHNPLYTDRELRHQFEDHGATVAIVWDRVARQVQQLPADIPVTALVTVDLVSAMPVSRRLALRLPIRRAREARKALTTTDRPTGPRKVLGWSELLRHRPLPHKHPRPSATDTAVLQYTSGTTGVPKGAVLTHRNLLANAAQGRAWVPGLEAGRETVYAVLPMFHAYGLTLCLTFAMSIGAKLVLFPRFDVDLVLAAARKSPPTFLPAVPPIYERLAAGAAARGADLRSIRFAISGAMNLPESTVETWEAATGGYLIEGYGLTETSPVAAGNPIGPTRRPGTVGVPFPGTDVRIVDPDDPGADRGPGEAGELLIRGPQVFQGYWRKPDETHAALLDGGWFRTGDIVRMDEDCFITIVDRIKELIITGGFNVAPSEVEDALRAHPDVTDAAVVGLPRKGGGEDVAAVVVLADGAALDVESLRSHCRGALAAYKVPRTIVQTEDLPRSLIGKVLRREVRTQLLNDGPRAEGSDSR
;
A
#
# COMPACT_ATOMS: atom_id res chain seq x y z
N MET A 1 -7.66 -26.29 18.16
CA MET A 1 -8.51 -25.13 18.49
C MET A 1 -9.83 -25.36 17.76
N ASP A 2 -10.93 -25.35 18.47
CA ASP A 2 -12.25 -25.52 17.85
C ASP A 2 -12.56 -24.22 17.07
N LEU A 3 -12.35 -24.23 15.77
CA LEU A 3 -12.46 -23.05 14.87
C LEU A 3 -13.93 -22.56 14.71
N ALA A 4 -14.91 -23.37 15.15
CA ALA A 4 -16.32 -22.96 15.27
C ALA A 4 -16.57 -21.97 16.42
N ALA A 5 -15.53 -21.65 17.23
CA ALA A 5 -15.62 -20.83 18.42
C ALA A 5 -15.06 -19.40 18.27
N LEU A 6 -14.63 -18.99 17.07
CA LEU A 6 -14.17 -17.60 16.87
C LEU A 6 -15.38 -16.68 16.70
N PRO A 7 -15.60 -15.71 17.61
CA PRO A 7 -16.85 -14.95 17.65
C PRO A 7 -17.11 -14.13 16.37
N TRP A 8 -16.07 -13.63 15.70
CA TRP A 8 -16.20 -12.82 14.48
C TRP A 8 -16.66 -13.59 13.23
N VAL A 9 -16.61 -14.94 13.26
CA VAL A 9 -17.08 -15.77 12.12
C VAL A 9 -18.58 -15.58 11.87
N ALA A 10 -19.36 -15.28 12.91
CA ALA A 10 -20.78 -14.98 12.79
C ALA A 10 -21.06 -13.72 11.92
N SER A 11 -20.10 -12.81 11.85
CA SER A 11 -20.21 -11.56 11.07
C SER A 11 -19.68 -11.66 9.65
N TYR A 12 -19.21 -12.83 9.20
CA TYR A 12 -18.73 -13.04 7.83
C TYR A 12 -19.87 -12.93 6.81
N ALA A 13 -19.53 -12.43 5.61
CA ALA A 13 -20.46 -12.46 4.50
C ALA A 13 -20.78 -13.90 4.09
N LEU A 14 -21.98 -14.11 3.58
CA LEU A 14 -22.41 -15.43 3.07
C LEU A 14 -21.42 -15.92 2.01
N GLY A 15 -20.89 -17.13 2.20
CA GLY A 15 -19.92 -17.76 1.30
C GLY A 15 -18.45 -17.55 1.69
N VAL A 16 -18.16 -16.73 2.70
CA VAL A 16 -16.82 -16.67 3.30
C VAL A 16 -16.63 -17.87 4.21
N PRO A 17 -15.57 -18.68 4.03
CA PRO A 17 -15.36 -19.88 4.83
C PRO A 17 -14.97 -19.51 6.27
N PRO A 18 -15.49 -20.24 7.28
CA PRO A 18 -15.14 -20.01 8.68
C PRO A 18 -13.70 -20.48 9.01
N THR A 19 -13.18 -21.39 8.22
CA THR A 19 -11.83 -21.97 8.36
C THR A 19 -10.99 -21.65 7.13
N PHE A 20 -9.68 -21.59 7.31
CA PHE A 20 -8.75 -21.26 6.25
C PHE A 20 -7.52 -22.16 6.31
N ASP A 21 -7.28 -22.88 5.22
CA ASP A 21 -6.06 -23.63 5.03
C ASP A 21 -5.09 -22.83 4.17
N VAL A 22 -3.88 -22.60 4.69
CA VAL A 22 -2.83 -21.92 3.92
C VAL A 22 -2.43 -22.81 2.75
N PRO A 23 -2.50 -22.34 1.50
CA PRO A 23 -2.07 -23.11 0.36
C PRO A 23 -0.62 -23.56 0.49
N GLU A 24 -0.34 -24.79 0.07
CA GLU A 24 1.03 -25.28 -0.02
C GLU A 24 1.79 -24.62 -1.19
N GLY A 25 3.12 -24.59 -1.09
CA GLY A 25 4.00 -24.07 -2.14
C GLY A 25 4.42 -22.63 -1.94
N THR A 26 4.74 -21.98 -3.05
CA THR A 26 5.37 -20.66 -3.11
C THR A 26 4.64 -19.75 -4.08
N LEU A 27 4.99 -18.47 -4.09
CA LEU A 27 4.47 -17.52 -5.11
C LEU A 27 4.86 -17.92 -6.54
N THR A 28 5.98 -18.63 -6.72
CA THR A 28 6.33 -19.17 -8.04
C THR A 28 5.40 -20.29 -8.47
N ASP A 29 5.03 -21.16 -7.56
CA ASP A 29 4.06 -22.24 -7.82
C ASP A 29 2.66 -21.67 -8.11
N LEU A 30 2.28 -20.59 -7.43
CA LEU A 30 1.05 -19.84 -7.70
C LEU A 30 1.03 -19.36 -9.15
N LEU A 31 2.08 -18.65 -9.60
CA LEU A 31 2.15 -18.15 -10.98
C LEU A 31 2.18 -19.29 -11.99
N GLU A 32 2.98 -20.32 -11.78
CA GLU A 32 3.06 -21.48 -12.69
C GLU A 32 1.71 -22.19 -12.83
N THR A 33 0.96 -22.32 -11.72
CA THR A 33 -0.39 -22.87 -11.74
C THR A 33 -1.32 -22.03 -12.61
N SER A 34 -1.26 -20.68 -12.46
CA SER A 34 -2.06 -19.76 -13.28
C SER A 34 -1.65 -19.77 -14.75
N VAL A 35 -0.34 -19.84 -15.04
CA VAL A 35 0.19 -20.00 -16.41
C VAL A 35 -0.31 -21.29 -17.06
N ARG A 36 -0.36 -22.39 -16.31
CA ARG A 36 -0.85 -23.68 -16.81
C ARG A 36 -2.36 -23.67 -17.03
N THR A 37 -3.11 -23.10 -16.09
CA THR A 37 -4.58 -23.13 -16.08
C THR A 37 -5.18 -22.13 -17.07
N TYR A 38 -4.65 -20.90 -17.13
CA TYR A 38 -5.19 -19.79 -17.91
C TYR A 38 -4.30 -19.42 -19.11
N ARG A 39 -3.60 -20.36 -19.66
CA ARG A 39 -2.51 -20.25 -20.64
C ARG A 39 -2.72 -19.19 -21.73
N THR A 40 -3.90 -19.16 -22.34
CA THR A 40 -4.26 -18.24 -23.45
C THR A 40 -4.99 -16.98 -22.97
N GLY A 41 -5.38 -16.93 -21.69
CA GLY A 41 -6.00 -15.76 -21.08
C GLY A 41 -5.01 -14.60 -20.99
N THR A 42 -5.53 -13.39 -21.04
CA THR A 42 -4.73 -12.18 -20.82
C THR A 42 -4.37 -12.08 -19.35
N ALA A 43 -3.08 -12.11 -19.04
CA ALA A 43 -2.55 -11.88 -17.68
C ALA A 43 -2.38 -10.38 -17.40
N LEU A 44 -1.78 -9.65 -18.34
CA LEU A 44 -1.44 -8.23 -18.15
C LEU A 44 -1.98 -7.41 -19.33
N GLU A 45 -2.42 -6.20 -19.02
CA GLU A 45 -2.74 -5.20 -20.04
C GLU A 45 -2.08 -3.88 -19.67
N PHE A 46 -1.33 -3.26 -20.61
CA PHE A 46 -0.63 -2.01 -20.41
C PHE A 46 -0.84 -1.09 -21.60
N PHE A 47 -1.57 0.01 -21.40
CA PHE A 47 -1.99 0.94 -22.47
C PHE A 47 -2.68 0.27 -23.67
N GLY A 48 -3.27 -0.89 -23.46
CA GLY A 48 -3.93 -1.70 -24.49
C GLY A 48 -3.03 -2.76 -25.15
N ALA A 49 -1.77 -2.90 -24.76
CA ALA A 49 -0.95 -4.08 -25.09
C ALA A 49 -1.29 -5.20 -24.12
N ALA A 50 -1.73 -6.34 -24.65
CA ALA A 50 -2.03 -7.53 -23.87
C ALA A 50 -0.84 -8.47 -23.83
N THR A 51 -0.63 -9.12 -22.68
CA THR A 51 0.32 -10.22 -22.48
C THR A 51 -0.44 -11.40 -21.92
N SER A 52 -0.42 -12.54 -22.58
CA SER A 52 -1.05 -13.77 -22.09
C SER A 52 -0.29 -14.37 -20.91
N TYR A 53 -0.96 -15.24 -20.13
CA TYR A 53 -0.29 -15.99 -19.05
C TYR A 53 0.90 -16.80 -19.55
N ARG A 54 0.80 -17.40 -20.74
CA ARG A 54 1.91 -18.11 -21.38
C ARG A 54 3.11 -17.19 -21.64
N GLU A 55 2.85 -16.03 -22.25
CA GLU A 55 3.91 -15.05 -22.55
C GLU A 55 4.54 -14.49 -21.28
N LEU A 56 3.74 -14.27 -20.24
CA LEU A 56 4.22 -13.88 -18.92
C LEU A 56 5.17 -14.94 -18.35
N GLY A 57 4.77 -16.22 -18.33
CA GLY A 57 5.62 -17.32 -17.84
C GLY A 57 6.94 -17.43 -18.62
N ASP A 58 6.87 -17.39 -19.95
CA ASP A 58 8.07 -17.43 -20.82
C ASP A 58 9.01 -16.24 -20.54
N ALA A 59 8.45 -15.04 -20.32
CA ALA A 59 9.24 -13.84 -20.01
C ALA A 59 9.87 -13.92 -18.60
N VAL A 60 9.16 -14.46 -17.61
CA VAL A 60 9.69 -14.70 -16.26
C VAL A 60 10.89 -15.65 -16.31
N ASP A 61 10.79 -16.78 -17.00
CA ASP A 61 11.88 -17.76 -17.10
C ASP A 61 13.11 -17.19 -17.83
N ARG A 62 12.90 -16.36 -18.87
CA ARG A 62 14.01 -15.67 -19.57
C ARG A 62 14.66 -14.62 -18.69
N ALA A 63 13.87 -13.80 -17.98
CA ALA A 63 14.39 -12.79 -17.06
C ALA A 63 15.17 -13.44 -15.91
N ALA A 64 14.65 -14.54 -15.34
CA ALA A 64 15.36 -15.32 -14.32
C ALA A 64 16.70 -15.86 -14.82
N ALA A 65 16.76 -16.40 -16.05
CA ALA A 65 18.01 -16.84 -16.65
C ALA A 65 19.01 -15.67 -16.84
N GLY A 66 18.51 -14.50 -17.24
CA GLY A 66 19.31 -13.29 -17.36
C GLY A 66 19.87 -12.80 -16.02
N LEU A 67 19.06 -12.79 -14.96
CA LEU A 67 19.50 -12.45 -13.61
C LEU A 67 20.53 -13.46 -13.08
N ARG A 68 20.32 -14.75 -13.33
CA ARG A 68 21.30 -15.79 -13.00
C ARG A 68 22.65 -15.55 -13.71
N ALA A 69 22.62 -15.09 -14.96
CA ALA A 69 23.85 -14.75 -15.71
C ALA A 69 24.55 -13.50 -15.17
N LEU A 70 23.83 -12.60 -14.51
CA LEU A 70 24.38 -11.48 -13.73
C LEU A 70 24.92 -11.90 -12.36
N GLY A 71 24.86 -13.18 -12.00
CA GLY A 71 25.41 -13.71 -10.77
C GLY A 71 24.39 -13.93 -9.65
N ILE A 72 23.13 -13.59 -9.84
CA ILE A 72 22.08 -13.76 -8.80
C ILE A 72 21.85 -15.25 -8.47
N ARG A 73 21.77 -15.53 -7.18
CA ARG A 73 21.55 -16.87 -6.59
C ARG A 73 20.43 -16.78 -5.54
N ALA A 74 20.00 -17.94 -5.05
CA ALA A 74 19.05 -18.03 -3.94
C ALA A 74 19.58 -17.25 -2.72
N GLY A 75 18.69 -16.49 -2.07
CA GLY A 75 19.00 -15.63 -0.93
C GLY A 75 19.62 -14.27 -1.28
N ASP A 76 20.01 -14.02 -2.54
CA ASP A 76 20.47 -12.69 -2.96
C ASP A 76 19.29 -11.72 -3.05
N ARG A 77 19.56 -10.44 -2.80
CA ARG A 77 18.58 -9.36 -2.92
C ARG A 77 18.70 -8.69 -4.29
N VAL A 78 17.54 -8.47 -4.93
CA VAL A 78 17.43 -7.70 -6.17
C VAL A 78 16.49 -6.54 -5.94
N ALA A 79 16.98 -5.31 -6.12
CA ALA A 79 16.19 -4.11 -5.95
C ALA A 79 15.31 -3.87 -7.19
N LEU A 80 14.01 -3.63 -6.97
CA LEU A 80 13.08 -3.18 -8.00
C LEU A 80 12.72 -1.72 -7.73
N VAL A 81 13.06 -0.83 -8.66
CA VAL A 81 12.76 0.61 -8.57
C VAL A 81 11.88 0.97 -9.76
N LEU A 82 10.66 0.44 -9.76
CA LEU A 82 9.75 0.44 -10.90
C LEU A 82 8.35 0.93 -10.54
N PRO A 83 7.69 1.70 -11.40
CA PRO A 83 6.24 1.89 -11.31
C PRO A 83 5.50 0.64 -11.83
N ASN A 84 4.16 0.66 -11.73
CA ASN A 84 3.33 -0.41 -12.27
C ASN A 84 3.53 -0.55 -13.78
N CYS A 85 4.13 -1.64 -14.22
CA CYS A 85 4.38 -1.96 -15.62
C CYS A 85 4.57 -3.48 -15.79
N PRO A 86 4.45 -4.02 -17.00
CA PRO A 86 4.66 -5.46 -17.23
C PRO A 86 6.03 -5.96 -16.78
N GLN A 87 7.06 -5.14 -16.95
CA GLN A 87 8.43 -5.48 -16.57
C GLN A 87 8.58 -5.62 -15.05
N HIS A 88 7.83 -4.86 -14.24
CA HIS A 88 7.80 -5.01 -12.78
C HIS A 88 7.34 -6.42 -12.40
N ILE A 89 6.22 -6.87 -12.94
CA ILE A 89 5.65 -8.18 -12.65
C ILE A 89 6.57 -9.31 -13.10
N ILE A 90 7.12 -9.20 -14.32
CA ILE A 90 8.09 -10.17 -14.83
C ILE A 90 9.33 -10.21 -13.93
N ALA A 91 9.86 -9.05 -13.53
CA ALA A 91 11.03 -8.96 -12.66
C ALA A 91 10.76 -9.57 -11.28
N PHE A 92 9.62 -9.23 -10.67
CA PHE A 92 9.18 -9.77 -9.38
C PHE A 92 9.22 -11.30 -9.38
N TYR A 93 8.51 -11.92 -10.31
CA TYR A 93 8.48 -13.39 -10.38
C TYR A 93 9.80 -14.01 -10.86
N ALA A 94 10.59 -13.31 -11.68
CA ALA A 94 11.90 -13.80 -12.12
C ALA A 94 12.92 -13.87 -10.96
N VAL A 95 12.90 -12.89 -10.07
CA VAL A 95 13.71 -12.90 -8.84
C VAL A 95 13.29 -14.06 -7.94
N LEU A 96 11.99 -14.17 -7.67
CA LEU A 96 11.44 -15.27 -6.85
C LEU A 96 11.74 -16.66 -7.45
N ARG A 97 11.70 -16.78 -8.78
CA ARG A 97 11.99 -18.05 -9.50
C ARG A 97 13.41 -18.57 -9.26
N LEU A 98 14.34 -17.68 -8.93
CA LEU A 98 15.72 -18.01 -8.54
C LEU A 98 15.87 -18.32 -7.05
N GLY A 99 14.82 -18.17 -6.24
CA GLY A 99 14.90 -18.19 -4.79
C GLY A 99 15.60 -16.95 -4.23
N ALA A 100 15.71 -15.89 -5.03
CA ALA A 100 16.25 -14.60 -4.60
C ALA A 100 15.14 -13.73 -4.01
N ILE A 101 15.55 -12.69 -3.28
CA ILE A 101 14.68 -11.82 -2.51
C ILE A 101 14.39 -10.55 -3.30
N VAL A 102 13.14 -10.22 -3.52
CA VAL A 102 12.71 -8.94 -4.08
C VAL A 102 12.83 -7.87 -3.02
N VAL A 103 13.42 -6.71 -3.38
CA VAL A 103 13.39 -5.51 -2.54
C VAL A 103 12.64 -4.42 -3.29
N GLU A 104 11.47 -4.08 -2.83
CA GLU A 104 10.61 -3.09 -3.47
C GLU A 104 10.95 -1.67 -3.07
N HIS A 105 11.03 -0.77 -4.06
CA HIS A 105 11.34 0.64 -3.85
C HIS A 105 10.37 1.53 -4.59
N ASN A 106 10.03 2.63 -3.95
CA ASN A 106 9.33 3.71 -4.61
C ASN A 106 10.27 4.42 -5.61
N PRO A 107 9.94 4.47 -6.92
CA PRO A 107 10.78 5.16 -7.91
C PRO A 107 10.82 6.69 -7.76
N LEU A 108 10.07 7.25 -6.81
CA LEU A 108 10.06 8.67 -6.50
C LEU A 108 10.86 9.03 -5.23
N TYR A 109 11.53 8.05 -4.62
CA TYR A 109 12.39 8.31 -3.47
C TYR A 109 13.54 9.27 -3.81
N THR A 110 13.91 10.08 -2.83
CA THR A 110 15.09 10.94 -2.89
C THR A 110 16.37 10.12 -2.86
N ASP A 111 17.50 10.74 -3.24
CA ASP A 111 18.82 10.11 -3.17
C ASP A 111 19.14 9.59 -1.76
N ARG A 112 18.74 10.33 -0.73
CA ARG A 112 18.96 9.98 0.67
C ARG A 112 18.16 8.74 1.09
N GLU A 113 16.89 8.66 0.68
CA GLU A 113 16.03 7.52 0.99
C GLU A 113 16.50 6.26 0.28
N LEU A 114 16.84 6.36 -1.01
CA LEU A 114 17.40 5.24 -1.77
C LEU A 114 18.73 4.78 -1.17
N ARG A 115 19.63 5.70 -0.87
CA ARG A 115 20.93 5.36 -0.26
C ARG A 115 20.74 4.53 1.00
N HIS A 116 19.91 5.01 1.94
CA HIS A 116 19.66 4.32 3.20
C HIS A 116 19.17 2.87 3.01
N GLN A 117 18.20 2.67 2.10
CA GLN A 117 17.66 1.34 1.86
C GLN A 117 18.68 0.42 1.15
N PHE A 118 19.42 0.94 0.17
CA PHE A 118 20.46 0.17 -0.53
C PHE A 118 21.61 -0.24 0.39
N GLU A 119 21.98 0.59 1.37
CA GLU A 119 22.94 0.25 2.44
C GLU A 119 22.41 -0.92 3.30
N ASP A 120 21.15 -0.85 3.70
CA ASP A 120 20.55 -1.83 4.61
C ASP A 120 20.39 -3.21 3.95
N HIS A 121 19.77 -3.28 2.75
CA HIS A 121 19.50 -4.57 2.12
C HIS A 121 20.67 -5.15 1.32
N GLY A 122 21.60 -4.32 0.86
CA GLY A 122 22.82 -4.76 0.19
C GLY A 122 22.59 -5.50 -1.14
N ALA A 123 21.60 -5.11 -1.95
CA ALA A 123 21.36 -5.70 -3.27
C ALA A 123 22.53 -5.40 -4.23
N THR A 124 22.94 -6.41 -5.02
CA THR A 124 24.02 -6.28 -5.99
C THR A 124 23.53 -5.99 -7.41
N VAL A 125 22.25 -6.27 -7.69
CA VAL A 125 21.58 -5.94 -8.94
C VAL A 125 20.33 -5.12 -8.66
N ALA A 126 20.11 -4.08 -9.47
CA ALA A 126 18.89 -3.28 -9.42
C ALA A 126 18.22 -3.26 -10.80
N ILE A 127 16.90 -3.48 -10.84
CA ILE A 127 16.06 -3.31 -12.03
C ILE A 127 15.33 -1.99 -11.86
N VAL A 128 15.61 -1.03 -12.70
CA VAL A 128 15.24 0.36 -12.47
C VAL A 128 14.51 0.96 -13.66
N TRP A 129 13.52 1.78 -13.41
CA TRP A 129 12.96 2.64 -14.42
C TRP A 129 14.05 3.56 -15.00
N ASP A 130 14.13 3.69 -16.31
CA ASP A 130 15.20 4.44 -16.99
C ASP A 130 15.33 5.88 -16.48
N ARG A 131 14.21 6.51 -16.08
CA ARG A 131 14.20 7.87 -15.54
C ARG A 131 14.92 8.03 -14.19
N VAL A 132 14.99 6.98 -13.40
CA VAL A 132 15.68 6.98 -12.08
C VAL A 132 17.01 6.25 -12.13
N ALA A 133 17.39 5.70 -13.28
CA ALA A 133 18.62 4.92 -13.44
C ALA A 133 19.87 5.74 -13.15
N ARG A 134 19.87 7.04 -13.48
CA ARG A 134 20.99 7.95 -13.18
C ARG A 134 21.18 8.11 -11.66
N GLN A 135 20.09 8.24 -10.92
CA GLN A 135 20.09 8.38 -9.46
C GLN A 135 20.75 7.15 -8.80
N VAL A 136 20.35 5.93 -9.22
CA VAL A 136 20.94 4.69 -8.68
C VAL A 136 22.39 4.52 -9.15
N GLN A 137 22.75 5.00 -10.36
CA GLN A 137 24.13 4.98 -10.85
C GLN A 137 25.04 5.91 -10.03
N GLN A 138 24.50 6.98 -9.46
CA GLN A 138 25.22 7.98 -8.66
C GLN A 138 25.31 7.62 -7.17
N LEU A 139 24.70 6.51 -6.73
CA LEU A 139 24.89 6.04 -5.35
C LEU A 139 26.38 5.86 -5.04
N PRO A 140 26.83 6.12 -3.81
CA PRO A 140 28.25 6.00 -3.41
C PRO A 140 28.86 4.64 -3.74
N ALA A 141 30.19 4.57 -3.82
CA ALA A 141 30.91 3.35 -4.20
C ALA A 141 30.86 2.24 -3.14
N ASP A 142 30.54 2.57 -1.90
CA ASP A 142 30.34 1.63 -0.80
C ASP A 142 29.02 0.84 -0.92
N ILE A 143 28.08 1.31 -1.75
CA ILE A 143 26.85 0.57 -2.07
C ILE A 143 27.17 -0.56 -3.05
N PRO A 144 26.83 -1.84 -2.69
CA PRO A 144 27.32 -3.02 -3.41
C PRO A 144 26.67 -3.28 -4.77
N VAL A 145 25.85 -2.38 -5.30
CA VAL A 145 25.22 -2.51 -6.61
C VAL A 145 26.29 -2.54 -7.71
N THR A 146 26.39 -3.64 -8.44
CA THR A 146 27.35 -3.85 -9.53
C THR A 146 26.71 -3.73 -10.91
N ALA A 147 25.41 -4.01 -11.02
CA ALA A 147 24.69 -3.97 -12.28
C ALA A 147 23.30 -3.35 -12.17
N LEU A 148 22.95 -2.56 -13.19
CA LEU A 148 21.63 -1.98 -13.39
C LEU A 148 20.99 -2.58 -14.64
N VAL A 149 19.73 -2.98 -14.53
CA VAL A 149 18.89 -3.32 -15.68
C VAL A 149 17.87 -2.20 -15.86
N THR A 150 18.01 -1.45 -16.95
CA THR A 150 17.13 -0.29 -17.21
C THR A 150 15.87 -0.70 -17.95
N VAL A 151 14.75 -0.17 -17.53
CA VAL A 151 13.40 -0.44 -18.07
C VAL A 151 12.84 0.83 -18.71
N ASP A 152 12.62 0.77 -20.02
CA ASP A 152 11.84 1.75 -20.78
C ASP A 152 10.38 1.30 -20.80
N LEU A 153 9.49 2.06 -20.13
CA LEU A 153 8.06 1.74 -20.06
C LEU A 153 7.38 1.79 -21.44
N VAL A 154 7.86 2.66 -22.32
CA VAL A 154 7.29 2.81 -23.66
C VAL A 154 7.49 1.53 -24.48
N SER A 155 8.52 0.75 -24.20
CA SER A 155 8.80 -0.52 -24.90
C SER A 155 7.68 -1.56 -24.74
N ALA A 156 6.92 -1.51 -23.63
CA ALA A 156 5.79 -2.41 -23.37
C ALA A 156 4.45 -1.94 -23.97
N MET A 157 4.41 -0.77 -24.58
CA MET A 157 3.20 -0.23 -25.20
C MET A 157 2.94 -0.79 -26.61
N PRO A 158 1.69 -0.72 -27.11
CA PRO A 158 1.37 -1.03 -28.49
C PRO A 158 2.19 -0.17 -29.47
N VAL A 159 2.53 -0.75 -30.64
CA VAL A 159 3.33 -0.05 -31.67
C VAL A 159 2.71 1.30 -32.04
N SER A 160 1.40 1.36 -32.22
CA SER A 160 0.67 2.60 -32.53
C SER A 160 0.88 3.70 -31.48
N ARG A 161 0.84 3.34 -30.19
CA ARG A 161 1.10 4.27 -29.09
C ARG A 161 2.57 4.74 -29.08
N ARG A 162 3.51 3.81 -29.29
CA ARG A 162 4.94 4.14 -29.37
C ARG A 162 5.22 5.12 -30.51
N LEU A 163 4.59 4.95 -31.66
CA LEU A 163 4.70 5.87 -32.78
C LEU A 163 4.06 7.23 -32.48
N ALA A 164 2.87 7.24 -31.87
CA ALA A 164 2.20 8.48 -31.44
C ALA A 164 3.05 9.32 -30.48
N LEU A 165 3.78 8.69 -29.55
CA LEU A 165 4.70 9.37 -28.64
C LEU A 165 5.94 9.96 -29.33
N ARG A 166 6.22 9.62 -30.59
CA ARG A 166 7.32 10.19 -31.40
C ARG A 166 6.91 11.39 -32.24
N LEU A 167 5.61 11.71 -32.28
CA LEU A 167 5.12 12.88 -33.02
C LEU A 167 5.77 14.16 -32.50
N PRO A 168 6.12 15.14 -33.38
CA PRO A 168 6.82 16.36 -33.00
C PRO A 168 5.89 17.43 -32.39
N ILE A 169 4.86 16.99 -31.66
CA ILE A 169 3.91 17.87 -30.97
C ILE A 169 4.24 17.92 -29.46
N ARG A 170 3.94 19.05 -28.82
CA ARG A 170 4.24 19.29 -27.40
C ARG A 170 3.67 18.19 -26.50
N ARG A 171 2.38 17.86 -26.66
CA ARG A 171 1.69 16.84 -25.86
C ARG A 171 2.39 15.45 -25.95
N ALA A 172 2.82 15.03 -27.13
CA ALA A 172 3.51 13.75 -27.30
C ALA A 172 4.90 13.75 -26.63
N ARG A 173 5.63 14.87 -26.72
CA ARG A 173 6.94 15.04 -26.07
C ARG A 173 6.81 15.01 -24.55
N GLU A 174 5.84 15.71 -23.97
CA GLU A 174 5.58 15.72 -22.53
C GLU A 174 5.16 14.33 -22.03
N ALA A 175 4.23 13.67 -22.73
CA ALA A 175 3.80 12.31 -22.39
C ALA A 175 4.97 11.31 -22.46
N ARG A 176 5.82 11.41 -23.49
CA ARG A 176 7.02 10.57 -23.62
C ARG A 176 8.00 10.84 -22.49
N LYS A 177 8.30 12.11 -22.19
CA LYS A 177 9.20 12.50 -21.10
C LYS A 177 8.70 12.04 -19.72
N ALA A 178 7.38 11.90 -19.54
CA ALA A 178 6.79 11.35 -18.33
C ALA A 178 7.01 9.84 -18.17
N LEU A 179 7.28 9.09 -19.23
CA LEU A 179 7.31 7.61 -19.24
C LEU A 179 8.72 7.03 -19.47
N THR A 180 9.61 7.77 -20.09
CA THR A 180 10.97 7.29 -20.45
C THR A 180 11.94 8.46 -20.59
N THR A 181 13.23 8.15 -20.59
CA THR A 181 14.29 9.11 -20.92
C THR A 181 15.16 8.59 -22.07
N THR A 182 15.80 9.48 -22.77
CA THR A 182 16.85 9.15 -23.76
C THR A 182 18.24 9.16 -23.13
N ASP A 183 18.35 9.68 -21.92
CA ASP A 183 19.62 9.79 -21.21
C ASP A 183 20.07 8.39 -20.77
N ARG A 184 21.24 7.98 -21.23
CA ARG A 184 21.85 6.75 -20.74
C ARG A 184 22.61 7.06 -19.46
N PRO A 185 22.35 6.30 -18.37
CA PRO A 185 23.11 6.48 -17.15
C PRO A 185 24.59 6.10 -17.41
N THR A 186 25.48 7.03 -17.12
CA THR A 186 26.94 6.82 -17.18
C THR A 186 27.48 6.73 -15.77
N GLY A 187 28.44 5.81 -15.52
CA GLY A 187 29.02 5.61 -14.19
C GLY A 187 29.72 4.25 -14.07
N PRO A 188 30.13 3.89 -12.86
CA PRO A 188 30.95 2.71 -12.63
C PRO A 188 30.20 1.37 -12.73
N ARG A 189 28.87 1.38 -12.60
CA ARG A 189 28.06 0.17 -12.57
C ARG A 189 27.72 -0.29 -13.99
N LYS A 190 27.73 -1.60 -14.22
CA LYS A 190 27.32 -2.17 -15.50
C LYS A 190 25.86 -1.84 -15.78
N VAL A 191 25.56 -1.36 -17.00
CA VAL A 191 24.19 -1.04 -17.41
C VAL A 191 23.78 -1.96 -18.55
N LEU A 192 22.64 -2.64 -18.38
CA LEU A 192 21.99 -3.47 -19.40
C LEU A 192 20.58 -2.94 -19.66
N GLY A 193 20.12 -3.09 -20.89
CA GLY A 193 18.71 -2.86 -21.21
C GLY A 193 17.85 -4.06 -20.87
N TRP A 194 16.57 -3.83 -20.52
CA TRP A 194 15.61 -4.90 -20.25
C TRP A 194 15.53 -5.96 -21.34
N SER A 195 15.59 -5.55 -22.61
CA SER A 195 15.59 -6.47 -23.75
C SER A 195 16.82 -7.38 -23.80
N GLU A 196 17.95 -6.96 -23.26
CA GLU A 196 19.16 -7.79 -23.17
C GLU A 196 18.98 -8.90 -22.12
N LEU A 197 18.35 -8.57 -21.00
CA LEU A 197 18.01 -9.55 -19.95
C LEU A 197 17.14 -10.68 -20.51
N LEU A 198 16.19 -10.37 -21.40
CA LEU A 198 15.27 -11.33 -22.00
C LEU A 198 15.85 -12.16 -23.16
N ARG A 199 17.08 -11.87 -23.63
CA ARG A 199 17.74 -12.66 -24.72
C ARG A 199 18.18 -14.06 -24.28
N HIS A 200 18.24 -14.31 -22.98
CA HIS A 200 18.63 -15.61 -22.46
C HIS A 200 17.58 -16.68 -22.77
N ARG A 201 18.04 -17.94 -22.91
CA ARG A 201 17.12 -19.08 -22.99
C ARG A 201 16.38 -19.20 -21.66
N PRO A 202 15.10 -19.62 -21.68
CA PRO A 202 14.33 -19.81 -20.45
C PRO A 202 15.07 -20.67 -19.42
N LEU A 203 14.85 -20.38 -18.15
CA LEU A 203 15.41 -21.16 -17.05
C LEU A 203 14.88 -22.61 -17.12
N PRO A 204 15.74 -23.63 -16.96
CA PRO A 204 15.25 -25.02 -16.99
C PRO A 204 14.23 -25.30 -15.88
N HIS A 205 13.21 -26.12 -16.19
CA HIS A 205 12.20 -26.53 -15.19
C HIS A 205 12.82 -27.21 -13.95
N LYS A 206 13.95 -27.89 -14.10
CA LYS A 206 14.69 -28.56 -13.00
C LYS A 206 15.52 -27.60 -12.14
N HIS A 207 15.48 -26.29 -12.44
CA HIS A 207 16.19 -25.33 -11.57
C HIS A 207 15.60 -25.39 -10.15
N PRO A 208 16.42 -25.38 -9.09
CA PRO A 208 15.96 -25.41 -7.71
C PRO A 208 14.90 -24.33 -7.44
N ARG A 209 13.94 -24.67 -6.58
CA ARG A 209 12.84 -23.78 -6.21
C ARG A 209 13.01 -23.29 -4.78
N PRO A 210 12.48 -22.10 -4.45
CA PRO A 210 12.42 -21.66 -3.07
C PRO A 210 11.49 -22.55 -2.25
N SER A 211 11.69 -22.51 -0.93
CA SER A 211 10.77 -23.06 0.07
C SER A 211 9.68 -22.03 0.43
N ALA A 212 8.56 -22.49 0.95
CA ALA A 212 7.50 -21.63 1.45
C ALA A 212 7.96 -20.68 2.57
N THR A 213 8.94 -21.11 3.37
CA THR A 213 9.51 -20.33 4.47
C THR A 213 10.66 -19.41 4.07
N ASP A 214 11.14 -19.50 2.82
CA ASP A 214 12.18 -18.59 2.34
C ASP A 214 11.63 -17.17 2.24
N THR A 215 12.50 -16.19 2.49
CA THR A 215 12.17 -14.78 2.31
C THR A 215 11.90 -14.49 0.84
N ALA A 216 10.71 -14.01 0.53
CA ALA A 216 10.31 -13.63 -0.81
C ALA A 216 10.55 -12.12 -1.07
N VAL A 217 10.17 -11.28 -0.11
CA VAL A 217 10.17 -9.83 -0.27
C VAL A 217 10.72 -9.15 0.99
N LEU A 218 11.53 -8.13 0.80
CA LEU A 218 11.78 -7.09 1.79
C LEU A 218 10.96 -5.87 1.41
N GLN A 219 10.00 -5.53 2.27
CA GLN A 219 9.11 -4.40 2.07
C GLN A 219 9.42 -3.32 3.10
N TYR A 220 9.93 -2.16 2.65
CA TYR A 220 10.27 -1.09 3.57
C TYR A 220 9.04 -0.34 4.06
N THR A 221 8.93 -0.22 5.40
CA THR A 221 7.89 0.57 6.05
C THR A 221 8.43 1.96 6.37
N SER A 222 7.57 2.96 6.36
CA SER A 222 7.95 4.33 6.77
C SER A 222 8.26 4.46 8.26
N GLY A 223 8.07 3.39 9.03
CA GLY A 223 8.36 3.27 10.46
C GLY A 223 7.93 4.47 11.30
N THR A 224 7.23 4.26 12.39
CA THR A 224 6.86 5.32 13.34
C THR A 224 8.08 5.98 14.02
N THR A 225 9.26 5.33 13.97
CA THR A 225 10.54 5.85 14.48
C THR A 225 11.30 6.72 13.47
N GLY A 226 10.80 6.82 12.24
CA GLY A 226 11.35 7.71 11.22
C GLY A 226 12.47 7.15 10.36
N VAL A 227 13.03 5.99 10.70
CA VAL A 227 13.96 5.25 9.85
C VAL A 227 13.21 4.08 9.23
N PRO A 228 13.14 3.98 7.89
CA PRO A 228 12.46 2.86 7.24
C PRO A 228 13.10 1.52 7.62
N LYS A 229 12.25 0.51 7.89
CA LYS A 229 12.67 -0.85 8.23
C LYS A 229 12.16 -1.82 7.18
N GLY A 230 12.99 -2.76 6.77
CA GLY A 230 12.58 -3.81 5.83
C GLY A 230 11.81 -4.92 6.56
N ALA A 231 10.51 -5.01 6.36
CA ALA A 231 9.71 -6.15 6.82
C ALA A 231 10.06 -7.39 5.98
N VAL A 232 10.36 -8.50 6.65
CA VAL A 232 10.72 -9.79 6.03
C VAL A 232 9.46 -10.59 5.77
N LEU A 233 9.04 -10.66 4.51
CA LEU A 233 7.86 -11.39 4.07
C LEU A 233 8.29 -12.67 3.34
N THR A 234 7.81 -13.83 3.83
CA THR A 234 8.07 -15.12 3.20
C THR A 234 7.11 -15.40 2.06
N HIS A 235 7.43 -16.41 1.23
CA HIS A 235 6.48 -16.92 0.24
C HIS A 235 5.16 -17.33 0.89
N ARG A 236 5.22 -18.00 2.06
CA ARG A 236 4.04 -18.42 2.82
C ARG A 236 3.17 -17.25 3.27
N ASN A 237 3.77 -16.17 3.78
CA ASN A 237 3.01 -15.01 4.24
C ASN A 237 2.18 -14.38 3.10
N LEU A 238 2.83 -14.10 1.97
CA LEU A 238 2.19 -13.48 0.81
C LEU A 238 1.19 -14.42 0.12
N LEU A 239 1.50 -15.71 0.04
CA LEU A 239 0.60 -16.72 -0.52
C LEU A 239 -0.65 -16.88 0.34
N ALA A 240 -0.50 -16.92 1.67
CA ALA A 240 -1.60 -16.97 2.61
C ALA A 240 -2.52 -15.74 2.45
N ASN A 241 -1.93 -14.55 2.39
CA ASN A 241 -2.73 -13.33 2.29
C ASN A 241 -3.47 -13.19 0.94
N ALA A 242 -2.85 -13.60 -0.16
CA ALA A 242 -3.54 -13.68 -1.45
C ALA A 242 -4.73 -14.66 -1.42
N ALA A 243 -4.58 -15.79 -0.74
CA ALA A 243 -5.63 -16.79 -0.59
C ALA A 243 -6.73 -16.33 0.40
N GLN A 244 -6.37 -15.65 1.48
CA GLN A 244 -7.32 -14.98 2.39
C GLN A 244 -8.16 -13.94 1.63
N GLY A 245 -7.54 -13.10 0.78
CA GLY A 245 -8.25 -12.16 -0.07
C GLY A 245 -9.23 -12.85 -1.03
N ARG A 246 -8.84 -13.99 -1.62
CA ARG A 246 -9.76 -14.80 -2.44
C ARG A 246 -10.93 -15.36 -1.65
N ALA A 247 -10.68 -15.86 -0.45
CA ALA A 247 -11.72 -16.39 0.43
C ALA A 247 -12.68 -15.31 0.93
N TRP A 248 -12.17 -14.07 1.11
CA TRP A 248 -12.96 -12.92 1.60
C TRP A 248 -13.95 -12.36 0.58
N VAL A 249 -13.72 -12.59 -0.72
CA VAL A 249 -14.57 -12.01 -1.80
C VAL A 249 -15.45 -13.10 -2.41
N PRO A 250 -16.68 -13.33 -1.89
CA PRO A 250 -17.59 -14.32 -2.46
C PRO A 250 -18.03 -13.89 -3.87
N GLY A 251 -18.25 -14.88 -4.74
CA GLY A 251 -18.70 -14.63 -6.10
C GLY A 251 -17.61 -14.21 -7.10
N LEU A 252 -16.32 -14.37 -6.74
CA LEU A 252 -15.21 -14.24 -7.69
C LEU A 252 -15.24 -15.35 -8.74
N GLU A 253 -15.11 -14.97 -10.00
CA GLU A 253 -15.02 -15.88 -11.14
C GLU A 253 -13.57 -16.00 -11.63
N ALA A 254 -12.86 -17.01 -11.14
CA ALA A 254 -11.47 -17.24 -11.51
C ALA A 254 -11.30 -17.34 -13.05
N GLY A 255 -10.28 -16.66 -13.59
CA GLY A 255 -10.03 -16.56 -15.03
C GLY A 255 -10.88 -15.53 -15.77
N ARG A 256 -11.85 -14.88 -15.12
CA ARG A 256 -12.75 -13.90 -15.75
C ARG A 256 -12.65 -12.49 -15.16
N GLU A 257 -12.05 -12.36 -13.97
CA GLU A 257 -11.95 -11.06 -13.33
C GLU A 257 -10.97 -10.12 -14.04
N THR A 258 -11.24 -8.83 -13.96
CA THR A 258 -10.35 -7.77 -14.42
C THR A 258 -10.02 -6.87 -13.23
N VAL A 259 -8.78 -6.93 -12.79
CA VAL A 259 -8.25 -6.14 -11.66
C VAL A 259 -7.53 -4.91 -12.20
N TYR A 260 -7.80 -3.75 -11.60
CA TYR A 260 -7.11 -2.50 -11.95
C TYR A 260 -6.02 -2.17 -10.95
N ALA A 261 -4.77 -2.16 -11.40
CA ALA A 261 -3.62 -1.80 -10.60
C ALA A 261 -3.41 -0.28 -10.59
N VAL A 262 -4.30 0.44 -9.91
CA VAL A 262 -4.18 1.89 -9.69
C VAL A 262 -3.31 2.23 -8.48
N LEU A 263 -3.12 1.27 -7.56
CA LEU A 263 -2.21 1.38 -6.44
C LEU A 263 -0.80 0.96 -6.83
N PRO A 264 0.24 1.59 -6.26
CA PRO A 264 1.62 1.21 -6.55
C PRO A 264 1.94 -0.20 -6.00
N MET A 265 2.45 -1.09 -6.87
CA MET A 265 2.81 -2.47 -6.48
C MET A 265 4.10 -2.56 -5.65
N PHE A 266 4.92 -1.51 -5.63
CA PHE A 266 6.05 -1.41 -4.69
C PHE A 266 5.60 -1.16 -3.24
N HIS A 267 4.32 -0.96 -2.99
CA HIS A 267 3.71 -0.88 -1.66
C HIS A 267 2.93 -2.17 -1.38
N ALA A 268 2.95 -2.67 -0.13
CA ALA A 268 2.35 -3.95 0.25
C ALA A 268 0.88 -4.09 -0.18
N TYR A 269 0.10 -3.01 -0.09
CA TYR A 269 -1.30 -3.00 -0.50
C TYR A 269 -1.46 -3.30 -2.00
N GLY A 270 -0.72 -2.61 -2.86
CA GLY A 270 -0.73 -2.86 -4.30
C GLY A 270 -0.08 -4.21 -4.66
N LEU A 271 0.99 -4.60 -3.97
CA LEU A 271 1.66 -5.88 -4.17
C LEU A 271 0.70 -7.06 -3.98
N THR A 272 -0.08 -7.05 -2.90
CA THR A 272 -0.98 -8.16 -2.61
C THR A 272 -2.29 -8.03 -3.36
N LEU A 273 -3.05 -6.96 -3.20
CA LEU A 273 -4.40 -6.89 -3.78
C LEU A 273 -4.43 -6.64 -5.29
N CYS A 274 -3.35 -6.07 -5.87
CA CYS A 274 -3.26 -6.00 -7.33
C CYS A 274 -2.49 -7.20 -7.90
N LEU A 275 -1.24 -7.46 -7.45
CA LEU A 275 -0.38 -8.44 -8.13
C LEU A 275 -0.66 -9.88 -7.70
N THR A 276 -0.36 -10.25 -6.44
CA THR A 276 -0.41 -11.67 -6.04
C THR A 276 -1.85 -12.21 -6.02
N PHE A 277 -2.83 -11.40 -5.61
CA PHE A 277 -4.24 -11.74 -5.67
C PHE A 277 -4.71 -11.96 -7.12
N ALA A 278 -4.45 -11.02 -8.05
CA ALA A 278 -4.87 -11.16 -9.44
C ALA A 278 -4.26 -12.42 -10.08
N MET A 279 -2.99 -12.68 -9.83
CA MET A 279 -2.34 -13.90 -10.33
C MET A 279 -2.94 -15.16 -9.72
N SER A 280 -3.35 -15.15 -8.44
CA SER A 280 -3.92 -16.32 -7.76
C SER A 280 -5.26 -16.78 -8.31
N ILE A 281 -6.02 -15.86 -8.90
CA ILE A 281 -7.35 -16.13 -9.48
C ILE A 281 -7.34 -16.15 -11.02
N GLY A 282 -6.17 -16.05 -11.66
CA GLY A 282 -6.08 -16.01 -13.11
C GLY A 282 -6.71 -14.77 -13.75
N ALA A 283 -6.79 -13.66 -13.03
CA ALA A 283 -7.40 -12.43 -13.52
C ALA A 283 -6.54 -11.73 -14.57
N LYS A 284 -7.17 -10.87 -15.36
CA LYS A 284 -6.50 -9.86 -16.16
C LYS A 284 -6.12 -8.69 -15.24
N LEU A 285 -4.84 -8.34 -15.18
CA LEU A 285 -4.35 -7.18 -14.45
C LEU A 285 -4.08 -6.02 -15.41
N VAL A 286 -4.86 -4.95 -15.31
CA VAL A 286 -4.68 -3.72 -16.10
C VAL A 286 -3.79 -2.76 -15.31
N LEU A 287 -2.68 -2.36 -15.90
CA LEU A 287 -1.59 -1.66 -15.23
C LEU A 287 -1.60 -0.17 -15.54
N PHE A 288 -1.48 0.63 -14.51
CA PHE A 288 -1.36 2.08 -14.59
C PHE A 288 -0.05 2.52 -13.89
N PRO A 289 0.91 3.13 -14.62
CA PRO A 289 2.17 3.56 -14.02
C PRO A 289 1.99 4.69 -12.99
N ARG A 290 0.88 5.38 -13.08
CA ARG A 290 0.35 6.34 -12.09
C ARG A 290 -1.16 6.39 -12.19
N PHE A 291 -1.83 6.76 -11.14
CA PHE A 291 -3.26 7.03 -11.19
C PHE A 291 -3.54 8.30 -12.01
N ASP A 292 -4.43 8.16 -12.98
CA ASP A 292 -4.91 9.25 -13.83
C ASP A 292 -6.34 8.91 -14.25
N VAL A 293 -7.30 9.78 -13.93
CA VAL A 293 -8.73 9.53 -14.14
C VAL A 293 -9.06 9.26 -15.62
N ASP A 294 -8.49 10.07 -16.52
CA ASP A 294 -8.76 9.92 -17.97
C ASP A 294 -8.20 8.60 -18.51
N LEU A 295 -7.03 8.21 -18.04
CA LEU A 295 -6.40 6.96 -18.42
C LEU A 295 -7.21 5.76 -17.94
N VAL A 296 -7.67 5.79 -16.68
CA VAL A 296 -8.48 4.71 -16.07
C VAL A 296 -9.83 4.60 -16.78
N LEU A 297 -10.54 5.70 -16.99
CA LEU A 297 -11.83 5.69 -17.68
C LEU A 297 -11.71 5.28 -19.17
N ALA A 298 -10.62 5.67 -19.84
CA ALA A 298 -10.35 5.22 -21.20
C ALA A 298 -10.06 3.71 -21.29
N ALA A 299 -9.40 3.14 -20.27
CA ALA A 299 -9.19 1.70 -20.17
C ALA A 299 -10.52 0.98 -19.87
N ALA A 300 -11.36 1.50 -18.98
CA ALA A 300 -12.64 0.90 -18.58
C ALA A 300 -13.61 0.67 -19.76
N ARG A 301 -13.58 1.54 -20.77
CA ARG A 301 -14.37 1.37 -21.98
C ARG A 301 -13.97 0.13 -22.80
N LYS A 302 -12.74 -0.35 -22.70
CA LYS A 302 -12.19 -1.46 -23.49
C LYS A 302 -12.04 -2.74 -22.69
N SER A 303 -11.66 -2.61 -21.44
CA SER A 303 -11.42 -3.67 -20.49
C SER A 303 -12.14 -3.34 -19.19
N PRO A 304 -13.48 -3.47 -19.12
CA PRO A 304 -14.25 -3.10 -17.93
C PRO A 304 -13.69 -3.76 -16.67
N PRO A 305 -13.38 -2.99 -15.61
CA PRO A 305 -12.89 -3.55 -14.36
C PRO A 305 -14.00 -4.24 -13.59
N THR A 306 -13.69 -5.35 -12.92
CA THR A 306 -14.60 -6.04 -12.01
C THR A 306 -14.16 -5.90 -10.54
N PHE A 307 -12.87 -5.69 -10.31
CA PHE A 307 -12.27 -5.53 -8.99
C PHE A 307 -11.34 -4.31 -8.98
N LEU A 308 -11.57 -3.41 -8.03
CA LEU A 308 -10.79 -2.18 -7.87
C LEU A 308 -10.33 -2.00 -6.42
N PRO A 309 -9.08 -2.34 -6.08
CA PRO A 309 -8.49 -1.91 -4.81
C PRO A 309 -7.94 -0.49 -4.97
N ALA A 310 -8.35 0.42 -4.08
CA ALA A 310 -7.91 1.80 -4.13
C ALA A 310 -7.94 2.46 -2.74
N VAL A 311 -7.71 3.76 -2.69
CA VAL A 311 -7.82 4.60 -1.49
C VAL A 311 -8.94 5.63 -1.68
N PRO A 312 -9.54 6.21 -0.62
CA PRO A 312 -10.69 7.09 -0.73
C PRO A 312 -10.56 8.20 -1.79
N PRO A 313 -9.46 8.97 -1.89
CA PRO A 313 -9.34 10.02 -2.91
C PRO A 313 -9.37 9.50 -4.36
N ILE A 314 -9.01 8.24 -4.59
CA ILE A 314 -9.10 7.63 -5.93
C ILE A 314 -10.56 7.35 -6.27
N TYR A 315 -11.35 6.81 -5.32
CA TYR A 315 -12.77 6.57 -5.51
C TYR A 315 -13.53 7.85 -5.80
N GLU A 316 -13.32 8.91 -5.00
CA GLU A 316 -13.94 10.22 -5.18
C GLU A 316 -13.64 10.82 -6.55
N ARG A 317 -12.35 10.89 -6.91
CA ARG A 317 -11.92 11.43 -8.20
C ARG A 317 -12.42 10.61 -9.38
N LEU A 318 -12.51 9.29 -9.24
CA LEU A 318 -13.00 8.41 -10.31
C LEU A 318 -14.50 8.52 -10.47
N ALA A 319 -15.28 8.57 -9.39
CA ALA A 319 -16.73 8.78 -9.41
C ALA A 319 -17.07 10.14 -10.04
N ALA A 320 -16.47 11.22 -9.57
CA ALA A 320 -16.65 12.57 -10.12
C ALA A 320 -16.25 12.62 -11.60
N GLY A 321 -15.10 12.02 -11.95
CA GLY A 321 -14.62 11.95 -13.32
C GLY A 321 -15.52 11.15 -14.25
N ALA A 322 -16.11 10.07 -13.77
CA ALA A 322 -17.07 9.25 -14.52
C ALA A 322 -18.39 10.02 -14.75
N ALA A 323 -18.92 10.65 -13.71
CA ALA A 323 -20.13 11.47 -13.82
C ALA A 323 -19.96 12.60 -14.84
N ALA A 324 -18.85 13.33 -14.78
CA ALA A 324 -18.54 14.44 -15.71
C ALA A 324 -18.41 14.00 -17.18
N ARG A 325 -18.10 12.72 -17.45
CA ARG A 325 -17.85 12.17 -18.80
C ARG A 325 -18.91 11.17 -19.27
N GLY A 326 -19.94 10.90 -18.45
CA GLY A 326 -20.95 9.88 -18.72
C GLY A 326 -20.34 8.49 -18.85
N ALA A 327 -19.30 8.16 -18.08
CA ALA A 327 -18.64 6.88 -18.10
C ALA A 327 -19.33 5.89 -17.14
N ASP A 328 -19.50 4.64 -17.60
CA ASP A 328 -20.13 3.58 -16.81
C ASP A 328 -19.10 2.85 -15.93
N LEU A 329 -19.34 2.79 -14.63
CA LEU A 329 -18.53 2.08 -13.65
C LEU A 329 -19.23 0.84 -13.08
N ARG A 330 -20.43 0.49 -13.53
CA ARG A 330 -21.25 -0.62 -12.98
C ARG A 330 -20.63 -2.00 -13.17
N SER A 331 -19.59 -2.13 -13.97
CA SER A 331 -18.82 -3.37 -14.07
C SER A 331 -18.01 -3.67 -12.79
N ILE A 332 -17.72 -2.65 -11.96
CA ILE A 332 -16.95 -2.80 -10.72
C ILE A 332 -17.87 -3.38 -9.65
N ARG A 333 -17.78 -4.68 -9.47
CA ARG A 333 -18.57 -5.42 -8.47
C ARG A 333 -17.96 -5.34 -7.08
N PHE A 334 -16.63 -5.27 -7.02
CA PHE A 334 -15.86 -5.32 -5.78
C PHE A 334 -14.90 -4.13 -5.71
N ALA A 335 -15.07 -3.33 -4.67
CA ALA A 335 -14.21 -2.20 -4.37
C ALA A 335 -13.76 -2.30 -2.90
N ILE A 336 -12.43 -2.27 -2.70
CA ILE A 336 -11.82 -2.37 -1.36
C ILE A 336 -10.96 -1.16 -1.13
N SER A 337 -11.31 -0.35 -0.12
CA SER A 337 -10.52 0.77 0.37
C SER A 337 -9.61 0.32 1.51
N GLY A 338 -8.44 0.93 1.63
CA GLY A 338 -7.52 0.68 2.74
C GLY A 338 -6.47 1.77 2.88
N ALA A 339 -5.58 1.60 3.83
CA ALA A 339 -4.50 2.51 4.18
C ALA A 339 -4.91 3.87 4.77
N MET A 340 -6.18 4.25 4.67
CA MET A 340 -6.77 5.48 5.19
C MET A 340 -8.18 5.20 5.67
N ASN A 341 -8.69 6.00 6.60
CA ASN A 341 -10.10 5.98 6.99
C ASN A 341 -11.00 6.23 5.77
N LEU A 342 -12.06 5.47 5.62
CA LEU A 342 -13.02 5.55 4.52
C LEU A 342 -14.24 6.37 4.95
N PRO A 343 -14.41 7.62 4.45
CA PRO A 343 -15.57 8.44 4.75
C PRO A 343 -16.87 7.79 4.25
N GLU A 344 -17.95 7.89 5.03
CA GLU A 344 -19.26 7.37 4.65
C GLU A 344 -19.77 8.03 3.36
N SER A 345 -19.55 9.32 3.20
CA SER A 345 -19.90 10.05 1.97
C SER A 345 -19.21 9.50 0.71
N THR A 346 -17.98 9.01 0.85
CA THR A 346 -17.27 8.33 -0.25
C THR A 346 -17.93 6.99 -0.59
N VAL A 347 -18.37 6.24 0.43
CA VAL A 347 -19.11 4.98 0.25
C VAL A 347 -20.40 5.22 -0.50
N GLU A 348 -21.24 6.15 -0.03
CA GLU A 348 -22.52 6.51 -0.64
C GLU A 348 -22.36 6.95 -2.10
N THR A 349 -21.41 7.85 -2.36
CA THR A 349 -21.13 8.35 -3.72
C THR A 349 -20.69 7.23 -4.66
N TRP A 350 -19.80 6.35 -4.19
CA TRP A 350 -19.30 5.24 -4.98
C TRP A 350 -20.37 4.20 -5.27
N GLU A 351 -21.13 3.80 -4.27
CA GLU A 351 -22.19 2.79 -4.41
C GLU A 351 -23.34 3.29 -5.29
N ALA A 352 -23.69 4.58 -5.20
CA ALA A 352 -24.64 5.19 -6.14
C ALA A 352 -24.15 5.18 -7.60
N ALA A 353 -22.84 5.33 -7.82
CA ALA A 353 -22.24 5.34 -9.15
C ALA A 353 -22.06 3.94 -9.76
N THR A 354 -21.85 2.91 -8.93
CA THR A 354 -21.51 1.55 -9.40
C THR A 354 -22.62 0.52 -9.18
N GLY A 355 -23.43 0.69 -8.15
CA GLY A 355 -24.37 -0.34 -7.67
C GLY A 355 -23.67 -1.49 -6.93
N GLY A 356 -22.33 -1.43 -6.76
CA GLY A 356 -21.51 -2.40 -6.03
C GLY A 356 -21.15 -1.91 -4.63
N TYR A 357 -20.61 -2.79 -3.80
CA TYR A 357 -20.18 -2.43 -2.45
C TYR A 357 -18.76 -1.85 -2.43
N LEU A 358 -18.58 -0.78 -1.65
CA LEU A 358 -17.26 -0.27 -1.25
C LEU A 358 -17.04 -0.60 0.21
N ILE A 359 -16.03 -1.41 0.49
CA ILE A 359 -15.70 -1.83 1.85
C ILE A 359 -14.34 -1.29 2.29
N GLU A 360 -14.16 -1.15 3.60
CA GLU A 360 -12.86 -0.84 4.20
C GLU A 360 -12.16 -2.12 4.63
N GLY A 361 -10.84 -2.19 4.35
CA GLY A 361 -9.92 -3.21 4.82
C GLY A 361 -8.77 -2.59 5.61
N TYR A 362 -8.28 -3.32 6.58
CA TYR A 362 -7.19 -2.94 7.46
C TYR A 362 -6.01 -3.89 7.33
N GLY A 363 -4.83 -3.30 7.47
CA GLY A 363 -3.60 -4.07 7.52
C GLY A 363 -2.35 -3.21 7.53
N LEU A 364 -1.23 -3.87 7.70
CA LEU A 364 0.10 -3.29 7.77
C LEU A 364 1.03 -4.05 6.81
N THR A 365 2.16 -3.46 6.47
CA THR A 365 3.20 -4.19 5.72
C THR A 365 3.56 -5.50 6.39
N GLU A 366 3.61 -5.50 7.71
CA GLU A 366 3.91 -6.63 8.59
C GLU A 366 2.83 -7.74 8.57
N THR A 367 1.66 -7.47 7.98
CA THR A 367 0.59 -8.46 7.81
C THR A 367 0.31 -8.84 6.34
N SER A 368 1.17 -8.48 5.39
CA SER A 368 1.25 -8.93 3.98
C SER A 368 0.15 -8.50 2.97
N PRO A 369 -0.64 -7.42 3.06
CA PRO A 369 -0.81 -6.56 4.22
C PRO A 369 -2.10 -6.79 5.00
N VAL A 370 -3.14 -7.50 4.46
CA VAL A 370 -4.51 -7.45 4.97
C VAL A 370 -4.71 -8.38 6.16
N ALA A 371 -5.29 -7.86 7.23
CA ALA A 371 -5.60 -8.61 8.44
C ALA A 371 -7.09 -8.61 8.80
N ALA A 372 -7.80 -7.54 8.50
CA ALA A 372 -9.23 -7.40 8.73
C ALA A 372 -9.92 -6.69 7.56
N GLY A 373 -11.23 -6.85 7.44
CA GLY A 373 -12.02 -6.17 6.43
C GLY A 373 -13.50 -6.21 6.74
N ASN A 374 -14.24 -5.24 6.21
CA ASN A 374 -15.67 -5.29 6.23
C ASN A 374 -16.19 -6.43 5.35
N PRO A 375 -17.25 -7.13 5.75
CA PRO A 375 -17.93 -8.09 4.90
C PRO A 375 -18.41 -7.44 3.60
N ILE A 376 -18.23 -8.13 2.47
CA ILE A 376 -18.75 -7.63 1.19
C ILE A 376 -20.24 -7.94 1.11
N GLY A 377 -21.05 -6.98 1.49
CA GLY A 377 -22.50 -7.15 1.54
C GLY A 377 -23.21 -6.11 2.41
N PRO A 378 -24.51 -6.29 2.63
CA PRO A 378 -25.33 -5.35 3.41
C PRO A 378 -24.98 -5.34 4.91
N THR A 379 -24.25 -6.34 5.41
CA THR A 379 -23.83 -6.43 6.83
C THR A 379 -22.56 -5.64 7.13
N ARG A 380 -21.95 -4.99 6.12
CA ARG A 380 -20.81 -4.11 6.35
C ARG A 380 -21.17 -2.96 7.30
N ARG A 381 -20.20 -2.49 8.06
CA ARG A 381 -20.35 -1.35 8.98
C ARG A 381 -19.37 -0.23 8.59
N PRO A 382 -19.82 0.80 7.86
CA PRO A 382 -19.00 2.00 7.61
C PRO A 382 -18.47 2.60 8.91
N GLY A 383 -17.26 3.17 8.89
CA GLY A 383 -16.60 3.69 10.09
C GLY A 383 -15.88 2.63 10.93
N THR A 384 -15.91 1.36 10.49
CA THR A 384 -15.10 0.27 11.05
C THR A 384 -14.18 -0.32 9.98
N VAL A 385 -13.10 -0.93 10.42
CA VAL A 385 -12.23 -1.72 9.52
C VAL A 385 -12.69 -3.18 9.39
N GLY A 386 -13.89 -3.48 9.86
CA GLY A 386 -14.51 -4.80 9.77
C GLY A 386 -14.01 -5.79 10.80
N VAL A 387 -13.99 -7.05 10.43
CA VAL A 387 -13.65 -8.20 11.29
C VAL A 387 -12.43 -8.94 10.77
N PRO A 388 -11.72 -9.73 11.61
CA PRO A 388 -10.52 -10.47 11.20
C PRO A 388 -10.78 -11.40 10.01
N PHE A 389 -9.83 -11.50 9.09
CA PHE A 389 -9.89 -12.42 7.96
C PHE A 389 -9.81 -13.90 8.42
N PRO A 390 -10.31 -14.86 7.63
CA PRO A 390 -10.17 -16.28 7.93
C PRO A 390 -8.72 -16.67 8.23
N GLY A 391 -8.51 -17.38 9.35
CA GLY A 391 -7.17 -17.79 9.81
C GLY A 391 -6.36 -16.66 10.46
N THR A 392 -6.97 -15.53 10.76
CA THR A 392 -6.36 -14.41 11.51
C THR A 392 -6.98 -14.36 12.90
N ASP A 393 -6.14 -14.42 13.93
CA ASP A 393 -6.51 -14.21 15.31
C ASP A 393 -6.18 -12.78 15.73
N VAL A 394 -7.03 -12.19 16.58
CA VAL A 394 -6.81 -10.87 17.15
C VAL A 394 -7.02 -10.89 18.66
N ARG A 395 -6.29 -10.02 19.36
CA ARG A 395 -6.50 -9.67 20.77
C ARG A 395 -6.44 -8.16 20.90
N ILE A 396 -7.23 -7.61 21.80
CA ILE A 396 -7.13 -6.21 22.22
C ILE A 396 -6.62 -6.22 23.65
N VAL A 397 -5.48 -5.59 23.87
CA VAL A 397 -4.74 -5.68 25.13
C VAL A 397 -4.41 -4.31 25.70
N ASP A 398 -4.06 -4.29 26.98
CA ASP A 398 -3.44 -3.10 27.57
C ASP A 398 -2.11 -2.80 26.86
N PRO A 399 -1.89 -1.58 26.34
CA PRO A 399 -0.64 -1.23 25.67
C PRO A 399 0.62 -1.36 26.56
N ASP A 400 0.46 -1.15 27.89
CA ASP A 400 1.55 -1.23 28.86
C ASP A 400 1.73 -2.64 29.43
N ASP A 401 0.69 -3.48 29.39
CA ASP A 401 0.71 -4.90 29.78
C ASP A 401 0.02 -5.77 28.70
N PRO A 402 0.76 -6.20 27.65
CA PRO A 402 0.17 -7.04 26.58
C PRO A 402 -0.36 -8.40 27.04
N GLY A 403 -0.14 -8.77 28.31
CA GLY A 403 -0.73 -9.95 28.94
C GLY A 403 -2.21 -9.75 29.33
N ALA A 404 -2.63 -8.50 29.55
CA ALA A 404 -3.97 -8.14 30.01
C ALA A 404 -4.91 -7.82 28.85
N ASP A 405 -5.90 -8.69 28.60
CA ASP A 405 -6.95 -8.46 27.59
C ASP A 405 -7.90 -7.34 28.03
N ARG A 406 -8.38 -6.59 27.03
CA ARG A 406 -9.47 -5.59 27.18
C ARG A 406 -10.81 -6.22 26.81
N GLY A 407 -11.85 -5.78 27.50
CA GLY A 407 -13.23 -6.21 27.22
C GLY A 407 -13.82 -5.57 25.96
N PRO A 408 -14.99 -6.06 25.49
CA PRO A 408 -15.71 -5.47 24.37
C PRO A 408 -15.97 -3.96 24.60
N GLY A 409 -15.71 -3.16 23.58
CA GLY A 409 -15.85 -1.70 23.61
C GLY A 409 -14.74 -0.93 24.34
N GLU A 410 -13.85 -1.60 25.07
CA GLU A 410 -12.69 -0.96 25.69
C GLU A 410 -11.59 -0.70 24.64
N ALA A 411 -10.89 0.43 24.79
CA ALA A 411 -9.76 0.75 23.93
C ALA A 411 -8.49 0.03 24.40
N GLY A 412 -7.75 -0.54 23.44
CA GLY A 412 -6.48 -1.21 23.70
C GLY A 412 -5.65 -1.40 22.44
N GLU A 413 -4.42 -1.88 22.59
CA GLU A 413 -3.55 -2.19 21.45
C GLU A 413 -4.04 -3.45 20.74
N LEU A 414 -4.14 -3.38 19.41
CA LEU A 414 -4.46 -4.53 18.58
C LEU A 414 -3.23 -5.43 18.43
N LEU A 415 -3.37 -6.69 18.84
CA LEU A 415 -2.43 -7.76 18.53
C LEU A 415 -2.99 -8.64 17.42
N ILE A 416 -2.15 -9.05 16.48
CA ILE A 416 -2.54 -9.91 15.35
C ILE A 416 -1.66 -11.14 15.32
N ARG A 417 -2.27 -12.30 15.08
CA ARG A 417 -1.60 -13.55 14.80
C ARG A 417 -2.23 -14.21 13.58
N GLY A 418 -1.41 -14.73 12.67
CA GLY A 418 -1.90 -15.41 11.48
C GLY A 418 -0.79 -15.79 10.51
N PRO A 419 -1.10 -16.58 9.48
CA PRO A 419 -0.10 -17.03 8.51
C PRO A 419 0.49 -15.90 7.65
N GLN A 420 -0.18 -14.76 7.57
CA GLN A 420 0.22 -13.58 6.83
C GLN A 420 1.16 -12.66 7.64
N VAL A 421 1.35 -12.90 8.95
CA VAL A 421 2.25 -12.09 9.79
C VAL A 421 3.70 -12.35 9.41
N PHE A 422 4.47 -11.29 9.27
CA PHE A 422 5.86 -11.27 8.85
C PHE A 422 6.80 -12.04 9.82
N GLN A 423 8.04 -12.28 9.42
CA GLN A 423 9.03 -12.95 10.27
C GLN A 423 9.87 -12.00 11.12
N GLY A 424 9.72 -10.70 10.95
CA GLY A 424 10.50 -9.69 11.66
C GLY A 424 11.07 -8.65 10.71
N TYR A 425 11.93 -7.79 11.24
CA TYR A 425 12.59 -6.74 10.48
C TYR A 425 14.00 -7.16 10.07
N TRP A 426 14.36 -6.90 8.83
CA TRP A 426 15.65 -7.25 8.25
C TRP A 426 16.81 -6.67 9.06
N ARG A 427 17.68 -7.56 9.57
CA ARG A 427 18.85 -7.19 10.39
C ARG A 427 18.54 -6.30 11.60
N LYS A 428 17.33 -6.39 12.15
CA LYS A 428 16.85 -5.60 13.28
C LYS A 428 16.25 -6.53 14.36
N PRO A 429 17.10 -7.31 15.07
CA PRO A 429 16.61 -8.28 16.06
C PRO A 429 15.86 -7.63 17.22
N ASP A 430 16.33 -6.48 17.72
CA ASP A 430 15.71 -5.80 18.86
C ASP A 430 14.32 -5.27 18.51
N GLU A 431 14.18 -4.65 17.33
CA GLU A 431 12.89 -4.18 16.84
C GLU A 431 11.93 -5.32 16.50
N THR A 432 12.48 -6.46 16.05
CA THR A 432 11.71 -7.68 15.82
C THR A 432 11.16 -8.23 17.13
N HIS A 433 12.01 -8.34 18.16
CA HIS A 433 11.61 -8.82 19.49
C HIS A 433 10.57 -7.88 20.14
N ALA A 434 10.71 -6.57 19.96
CA ALA A 434 9.73 -5.59 20.46
C ALA A 434 8.37 -5.68 19.72
N ALA A 435 8.36 -6.12 18.46
CA ALA A 435 7.15 -6.19 17.64
C ALA A 435 6.46 -7.56 17.67
N LEU A 436 7.22 -8.65 17.80
CA LEU A 436 6.71 -10.02 17.81
C LEU A 436 6.84 -10.62 19.21
N LEU A 437 5.69 -10.78 19.86
CA LEU A 437 5.61 -11.41 21.18
C LEU A 437 5.59 -12.95 21.07
N ASP A 438 5.79 -13.61 22.20
CA ASP A 438 5.69 -15.06 22.32
C ASP A 438 4.36 -15.57 21.78
N GLY A 439 4.39 -16.76 21.15
CA GLY A 439 3.22 -17.34 20.51
C GLY A 439 2.86 -16.74 19.14
N GLY A 440 3.72 -15.88 18.58
CA GLY A 440 3.56 -15.31 17.24
C GLY A 440 2.58 -14.12 17.15
N TRP A 441 2.34 -13.44 18.26
CA TRP A 441 1.53 -12.24 18.30
C TRP A 441 2.31 -11.01 17.87
N PHE A 442 1.82 -10.33 16.84
CA PHE A 442 2.38 -9.08 16.34
C PHE A 442 1.70 -7.88 16.99
N ARG A 443 2.48 -7.00 17.57
CA ARG A 443 2.07 -5.71 18.11
C ARG A 443 1.92 -4.71 16.98
N THR A 444 0.70 -4.26 16.70
CA THR A 444 0.44 -3.31 15.60
C THR A 444 0.84 -1.89 15.94
N GLY A 445 0.81 -1.54 17.23
CA GLY A 445 0.92 -0.17 17.71
C GLY A 445 -0.31 0.68 17.42
N ASP A 446 -1.39 0.07 16.93
CA ASP A 446 -2.68 0.74 16.69
C ASP A 446 -3.61 0.50 17.88
N ILE A 447 -4.20 1.56 18.41
CA ILE A 447 -5.25 1.50 19.44
C ILE A 447 -6.59 1.34 18.74
N VAL A 448 -7.33 0.33 19.17
CA VAL A 448 -8.62 -0.02 18.59
C VAL A 448 -9.67 -0.26 19.66
N ARG A 449 -10.93 -0.30 19.25
CA ARG A 449 -12.07 -0.86 20.00
C ARG A 449 -12.68 -1.97 19.16
N MET A 450 -13.16 -3.01 19.80
CA MET A 450 -13.91 -4.08 19.16
C MET A 450 -15.28 -4.19 19.84
N ASP A 451 -16.34 -4.13 19.05
CA ASP A 451 -17.71 -4.25 19.58
C ASP A 451 -18.10 -5.72 19.88
N GLU A 452 -19.32 -5.92 20.36
CA GLU A 452 -19.84 -7.25 20.71
C GLU A 452 -19.97 -8.19 19.49
N ASP A 453 -20.13 -7.63 18.28
CA ASP A 453 -20.18 -8.36 17.01
C ASP A 453 -18.78 -8.48 16.35
N CYS A 454 -17.75 -8.11 17.08
CA CYS A 454 -16.33 -8.17 16.71
C CYS A 454 -15.90 -7.24 15.57
N PHE A 455 -16.64 -6.17 15.27
CA PHE A 455 -16.18 -5.14 14.36
C PHE A 455 -15.15 -4.24 15.04
N ILE A 456 -14.05 -4.03 14.34
CA ILE A 456 -12.89 -3.28 14.83
C ILE A 456 -12.99 -1.83 14.35
N THR A 457 -12.86 -0.88 15.27
CA THR A 457 -12.74 0.56 15.00
C THR A 457 -11.35 1.04 15.40
N ILE A 458 -10.63 1.68 14.48
CA ILE A 458 -9.33 2.30 14.78
C ILE A 458 -9.58 3.58 15.57
N VAL A 459 -8.92 3.69 16.72
CA VAL A 459 -8.96 4.92 17.54
C VAL A 459 -7.81 5.83 17.15
N ASP A 460 -6.56 5.33 17.28
CA ASP A 460 -5.34 6.03 16.82
C ASP A 460 -4.10 5.12 16.94
N ARG A 461 -2.91 5.70 16.71
CA ARG A 461 -1.63 5.02 16.90
C ARG A 461 -1.00 5.38 18.24
N ILE A 462 -0.46 4.41 18.96
CA ILE A 462 0.21 4.63 20.26
C ILE A 462 1.26 5.75 20.17
N LYS A 463 2.08 5.75 19.11
CA LYS A 463 3.17 6.72 18.92
C LYS A 463 2.72 8.09 18.40
N GLU A 464 1.49 8.20 17.96
CA GLU A 464 0.88 9.45 17.49
C GLU A 464 0.01 10.10 18.59
N LEU A 465 -0.28 9.36 19.68
CA LEU A 465 -1.00 9.91 20.83
C LEU A 465 -0.26 11.11 21.42
N ILE A 466 -0.98 12.19 21.62
CA ILE A 466 -0.45 13.42 22.20
C ILE A 466 -0.59 13.34 23.71
N ILE A 467 0.51 13.46 24.44
CA ILE A 467 0.52 13.37 25.91
C ILE A 467 0.40 14.77 26.49
N THR A 468 -0.81 15.16 26.85
CA THR A 468 -1.10 16.49 27.41
C THR A 468 -1.68 16.39 28.82
N GLY A 469 -1.02 17.01 29.81
CA GLY A 469 -1.50 17.03 31.21
C GLY A 469 -1.68 15.65 31.84
N GLY A 470 -0.93 14.62 31.37
CA GLY A 470 -1.07 13.23 31.84
C GLY A 470 -2.18 12.44 31.14
N PHE A 471 -2.84 13.02 30.14
CA PHE A 471 -3.86 12.36 29.34
C PHE A 471 -3.35 12.07 27.93
N ASN A 472 -3.76 10.94 27.37
CA ASN A 472 -3.55 10.59 25.98
C ASN A 472 -4.67 11.19 25.12
N VAL A 473 -4.31 11.98 24.12
CA VAL A 473 -5.23 12.55 23.13
C VAL A 473 -4.95 11.91 21.78
N ALA A 474 -5.97 11.32 21.20
CA ALA A 474 -5.92 10.77 19.85
C ALA A 474 -6.00 11.92 18.82
N PRO A 475 -4.97 12.15 17.99
CA PRO A 475 -5.03 13.15 16.94
C PRO A 475 -6.24 13.03 16.03
N SER A 476 -6.61 11.81 15.65
CA SER A 476 -7.74 11.55 14.73
C SER A 476 -9.08 12.02 15.32
N GLU A 477 -9.31 11.87 16.62
CA GLU A 477 -10.54 12.35 17.28
C GLU A 477 -10.67 13.88 17.18
N VAL A 478 -9.56 14.58 17.29
CA VAL A 478 -9.52 16.04 17.17
C VAL A 478 -9.65 16.47 15.71
N GLU A 479 -9.01 15.74 14.77
CA GLU A 479 -9.13 15.96 13.33
C GLU A 479 -10.58 15.77 12.86
N ASP A 480 -11.27 14.74 13.35
CA ASP A 480 -12.68 14.48 13.01
C ASP A 480 -13.59 15.61 13.53
N ALA A 481 -13.36 16.07 14.75
CA ALA A 481 -14.10 17.21 15.30
C ALA A 481 -13.85 18.49 14.48
N LEU A 482 -12.62 18.73 14.02
CA LEU A 482 -12.31 19.88 13.16
C LEU A 482 -12.95 19.76 11.78
N ARG A 483 -12.91 18.57 11.15
CA ARG A 483 -13.55 18.32 9.84
C ARG A 483 -15.07 18.41 9.86
N ALA A 484 -15.70 18.24 11.02
CA ALA A 484 -17.13 18.46 11.18
C ALA A 484 -17.54 19.96 11.13
N HIS A 485 -16.57 20.88 11.20
CA HIS A 485 -16.86 22.30 11.01
C HIS A 485 -17.05 22.64 9.52
N PRO A 486 -18.10 23.39 9.13
CA PRO A 486 -18.44 23.65 7.73
C PRO A 486 -17.33 24.33 6.92
N ASP A 487 -16.47 25.11 7.55
CA ASP A 487 -15.39 25.83 6.90
C ASP A 487 -14.09 25.00 6.79
N VAL A 488 -14.04 23.76 7.29
CA VAL A 488 -12.85 22.91 7.29
C VAL A 488 -13.04 21.76 6.30
N THR A 489 -12.17 21.69 5.30
CA THR A 489 -12.15 20.58 4.32
C THR A 489 -11.21 19.46 4.74
N ASP A 490 -10.12 19.80 5.47
CA ASP A 490 -9.19 18.81 5.99
C ASP A 490 -8.44 19.33 7.21
N ALA A 491 -7.93 18.40 8.04
CA ALA A 491 -7.19 18.74 9.25
C ALA A 491 -6.11 17.69 9.56
N ALA A 492 -5.01 18.17 10.14
CA ALA A 492 -3.98 17.33 10.73
C ALA A 492 -3.66 17.84 12.13
N VAL A 493 -3.59 16.91 13.10
CA VAL A 493 -3.35 17.24 14.51
C VAL A 493 -2.07 16.56 15.00
N VAL A 494 -1.26 17.30 15.73
CA VAL A 494 0.03 16.83 16.26
C VAL A 494 0.29 17.37 17.65
N GLY A 495 1.14 16.67 18.41
CA GLY A 495 1.67 17.15 19.69
C GLY A 495 2.88 18.07 19.48
N LEU A 496 2.87 19.26 20.08
CA LEU A 496 4.03 20.15 20.15
C LEU A 496 4.62 20.16 21.56
N PRO A 497 5.96 20.07 21.70
CA PRO A 497 6.59 20.07 23.01
C PRO A 497 6.22 21.31 23.83
N ARG A 498 5.87 21.12 25.10
CA ARG A 498 5.53 22.19 26.03
C ARG A 498 6.68 22.51 26.95
N LYS A 499 6.90 23.80 27.25
CA LYS A 499 7.82 24.21 28.32
C LYS A 499 7.32 23.66 29.67
N GLY A 500 8.10 22.78 30.28
CA GLY A 500 7.74 22.12 31.55
C GLY A 500 7.28 20.66 31.41
N GLY A 501 7.36 20.09 30.21
CA GLY A 501 7.05 18.67 29.92
C GLY A 501 5.65 18.45 29.36
N GLY A 502 5.48 17.30 28.68
CA GLY A 502 4.28 16.98 27.93
C GLY A 502 4.17 17.73 26.61
N GLU A 503 3.00 17.65 25.99
CA GLU A 503 2.73 18.24 24.68
C GLU A 503 1.46 19.09 24.71
N ASP A 504 1.40 20.09 23.85
CA ASP A 504 0.17 20.84 23.52
C ASP A 504 -0.42 20.29 22.23
N VAL A 505 -1.75 20.18 22.18
CA VAL A 505 -2.47 19.79 20.96
C VAL A 505 -2.43 20.94 19.98
N ALA A 506 -1.90 20.72 18.79
CA ALA A 506 -1.81 21.68 17.70
C ALA A 506 -2.45 21.12 16.42
N ALA A 507 -3.18 21.96 15.71
CA ALA A 507 -3.88 21.59 14.48
C ALA A 507 -3.40 22.43 13.30
N VAL A 508 -3.34 21.81 12.14
CA VAL A 508 -3.21 22.48 10.84
C VAL A 508 -4.48 22.17 10.05
N VAL A 509 -5.17 23.18 9.56
CA VAL A 509 -6.45 23.03 8.85
C VAL A 509 -6.35 23.52 7.41
N VAL A 510 -7.04 22.84 6.51
CA VAL A 510 -7.34 23.30 5.16
C VAL A 510 -8.78 23.80 5.16
N LEU A 511 -8.98 25.04 4.75
CA LEU A 511 -10.30 25.66 4.76
C LEU A 511 -11.01 25.48 3.41
N ALA A 512 -12.33 25.58 3.45
CA ALA A 512 -13.16 25.62 2.26
C ALA A 512 -12.89 26.91 1.44
N ASP A 513 -13.13 26.86 0.13
CA ASP A 513 -12.93 28.00 -0.76
C ASP A 513 -13.69 29.23 -0.29
N GLY A 514 -12.94 30.31 -0.05
CA GLY A 514 -13.49 31.60 0.42
C GLY A 514 -13.70 31.71 1.93
N ALA A 515 -13.45 30.64 2.71
CA ALA A 515 -13.47 30.71 4.16
C ALA A 515 -12.21 31.38 4.72
N ALA A 516 -12.34 32.09 5.83
CA ALA A 516 -11.23 32.70 6.57
C ALA A 516 -10.99 31.95 7.88
N LEU A 517 -9.74 31.88 8.32
CA LEU A 517 -9.40 31.22 9.58
C LEU A 517 -9.99 31.99 10.78
N ASP A 518 -10.97 31.39 11.44
CA ASP A 518 -11.51 31.83 12.74
C ASP A 518 -11.17 30.80 13.81
N VAL A 519 -10.06 31.04 14.51
CA VAL A 519 -9.53 30.14 15.54
C VAL A 519 -10.52 29.93 16.69
N GLU A 520 -11.24 30.99 17.11
CA GLU A 520 -12.19 30.89 18.23
C GLU A 520 -13.48 30.14 17.83
N SER A 521 -13.95 30.30 16.59
CA SER A 521 -15.05 29.51 16.04
C SER A 521 -14.69 28.01 16.05
N LEU A 522 -13.52 27.66 15.51
CA LEU A 522 -13.03 26.27 15.48
C LEU A 522 -12.86 25.68 16.87
N ARG A 523 -12.26 26.45 17.80
CA ARG A 523 -12.14 26.00 19.21
C ARG A 523 -13.50 25.84 19.91
N SER A 524 -14.43 26.76 19.65
CA SER A 524 -15.79 26.66 20.20
C SER A 524 -16.50 25.41 19.69
N HIS A 525 -16.36 25.10 18.40
CA HIS A 525 -16.89 23.89 17.79
C HIS A 525 -16.27 22.63 18.44
N CYS A 526 -14.96 22.60 18.58
CA CYS A 526 -14.26 21.50 19.25
C CYS A 526 -14.69 21.35 20.72
N ARG A 527 -14.91 22.44 21.46
CA ARG A 527 -15.41 22.38 22.85
C ARG A 527 -16.79 21.74 22.97
N GLY A 528 -17.60 21.82 21.91
CA GLY A 528 -18.92 21.16 21.86
C GLY A 528 -18.84 19.64 21.73
N ALA A 529 -17.75 19.11 21.17
CA ALA A 529 -17.58 17.71 20.84
C ALA A 529 -16.50 17.01 21.69
N LEU A 530 -15.52 17.75 22.24
CA LEU A 530 -14.32 17.21 22.86
C LEU A 530 -14.16 17.68 24.31
N ALA A 531 -13.48 16.86 25.12
CA ALA A 531 -13.02 17.28 26.43
C ALA A 531 -12.03 18.44 26.35
N ALA A 532 -12.03 19.35 27.31
CA ALA A 532 -11.28 20.60 27.29
C ALA A 532 -9.77 20.44 27.02
N TYR A 533 -9.15 19.36 27.51
CA TYR A 533 -7.72 19.08 27.31
C TYR A 533 -7.38 18.60 25.89
N LYS A 534 -8.38 18.17 25.10
CA LYS A 534 -8.24 17.75 23.70
C LYS A 534 -8.34 18.91 22.71
N VAL A 535 -8.91 20.04 23.13
CA VAL A 535 -9.11 21.21 22.23
C VAL A 535 -7.76 21.80 21.83
N PRO A 536 -7.51 22.00 20.51
CA PRO A 536 -6.24 22.52 20.04
C PRO A 536 -5.90 23.90 20.61
N ARG A 537 -4.69 24.04 21.15
CA ARG A 537 -4.15 25.33 21.62
C ARG A 537 -3.62 26.19 20.49
N THR A 538 -3.11 25.54 19.44
CA THR A 538 -2.63 26.20 18.23
C THR A 538 -3.43 25.67 17.06
N ILE A 539 -3.97 26.56 16.22
CA ILE A 539 -4.62 26.22 14.96
C ILE A 539 -4.00 27.10 13.88
N VAL A 540 -3.49 26.49 12.82
CA VAL A 540 -2.82 27.16 11.70
C VAL A 540 -3.48 26.73 10.39
N GLN A 541 -3.65 27.65 9.44
CA GLN A 541 -4.15 27.35 8.10
C GLN A 541 -3.02 26.96 7.16
N THR A 542 -3.31 26.04 6.25
CA THR A 542 -2.46 25.69 5.09
C THR A 542 -3.32 25.56 3.83
N GLU A 543 -2.68 25.66 2.65
CA GLU A 543 -3.36 25.36 1.38
C GLU A 543 -3.53 23.85 1.15
N ASP A 544 -2.57 23.02 1.62
CA ASP A 544 -2.61 21.56 1.49
C ASP A 544 -1.79 20.92 2.62
N LEU A 545 -2.13 19.68 2.96
CA LEU A 545 -1.42 18.88 3.96
C LEU A 545 -0.38 17.97 3.28
N PRO A 546 0.81 17.78 3.88
CA PRO A 546 1.80 16.85 3.35
C PRO A 546 1.25 15.42 3.38
N ARG A 547 1.32 14.73 2.23
CA ARG A 547 0.76 13.38 2.07
C ARG A 547 1.75 12.41 1.46
N SER A 548 1.61 11.16 1.84
CA SER A 548 2.28 10.05 1.16
C SER A 548 1.68 9.81 -0.24
N LEU A 549 2.33 8.98 -1.05
CA LEU A 549 1.84 8.61 -2.40
C LEU A 549 0.48 7.89 -2.40
N ILE A 550 0.15 7.26 -1.29
CA ILE A 550 -1.17 6.63 -1.06
C ILE A 550 -2.16 7.59 -0.38
N GLY A 551 -1.83 8.90 -0.32
CA GLY A 551 -2.71 9.95 0.19
C GLY A 551 -2.73 10.13 1.70
N LYS A 552 -2.03 9.30 2.49
CA LYS A 552 -1.99 9.41 3.95
C LYS A 552 -1.29 10.69 4.39
N VAL A 553 -1.92 11.46 5.30
CA VAL A 553 -1.31 12.65 5.90
C VAL A 553 -0.03 12.27 6.67
N LEU A 554 1.03 13.01 6.43
CA LEU A 554 2.34 12.83 7.07
C LEU A 554 2.45 13.74 8.30
N ARG A 555 1.79 13.36 9.40
CA ARG A 555 1.75 14.15 10.66
C ARG A 555 3.14 14.55 11.16
N ARG A 556 4.15 13.71 10.93
CA ARG A 556 5.54 14.04 11.29
C ARG A 556 6.06 15.26 10.51
N GLU A 557 5.74 15.38 9.23
CA GLU A 557 6.13 16.54 8.42
C GLU A 557 5.36 17.78 8.87
N VAL A 558 4.06 17.65 9.16
CA VAL A 558 3.24 18.70 9.76
C VAL A 558 3.86 19.20 11.06
N ARG A 559 4.23 18.26 11.97
CA ARG A 559 4.90 18.62 13.22
C ARG A 559 6.23 19.35 12.99
N THR A 560 7.03 18.89 12.04
CA THR A 560 8.33 19.50 11.72
C THR A 560 8.14 20.91 11.16
N GLN A 561 7.15 21.13 10.30
CA GLN A 561 6.80 22.45 9.77
C GLN A 561 6.40 23.40 10.89
N LEU A 562 5.48 22.99 11.79
CA LEU A 562 5.06 23.81 12.92
C LEU A 562 6.20 24.15 13.89
N LEU A 563 7.17 23.24 14.08
CA LEU A 563 8.34 23.50 14.93
C LEU A 563 9.35 24.47 14.28
N ASN A 564 9.49 24.43 12.96
CA ASN A 564 10.43 25.27 12.22
C ASN A 564 9.87 26.68 11.98
N ASP A 565 8.57 26.79 11.67
CA ASP A 565 7.94 28.09 11.39
C ASP A 565 7.68 28.90 12.66
N GLY A 566 7.77 28.29 13.84
CA GLY A 566 7.41 28.85 15.13
C GLY A 566 5.91 29.19 15.20
N PRO A 567 5.29 29.32 16.37
CA PRO A 567 3.96 29.91 16.45
C PRO A 567 4.11 31.39 16.03
N ARG A 568 3.69 31.74 14.82
CA ARG A 568 3.41 33.13 14.49
C ARG A 568 2.27 33.57 15.41
N ALA A 569 2.66 34.12 16.57
CA ALA A 569 1.75 34.84 17.45
C ALA A 569 1.32 36.12 16.72
N GLU A 570 0.20 36.06 16.02
CA GLU A 570 -0.56 37.28 15.74
C GLU A 570 -1.26 37.69 17.04
N GLY A 571 -0.88 38.86 17.53
CA GLY A 571 -1.61 39.55 18.58
C GLY A 571 -0.80 39.93 19.82
N SER A 572 0.35 40.61 19.67
CA SER A 572 0.77 41.58 20.66
C SER A 572 0.48 42.98 20.07
N ASP A 573 -0.76 43.39 20.13
CA ASP A 573 -1.03 44.80 19.99
C ASP A 573 -0.99 45.46 21.37
N SER A 574 -0.15 46.43 21.42
CA SER A 574 0.13 47.37 22.47
C SER A 574 -1.12 48.13 22.94
N ARG A 575 -1.49 47.99 24.19
CA ARG A 575 -1.64 49.13 25.14
C ARG A 575 -2.27 48.68 26.44
#